data_8c815de87c38331cb7417718b5b7fd8b
#
_entry.id   8c815de87c38331cb7417718b5b7fd8b
#
_cell.length_a   1.000
_cell.length_b   1.000
_cell.length_c   1.000
_cell.angle_alpha   90.00
_cell.angle_beta   90.00
_cell.angle_gamma   90.00
#
_symmetry.space_group_name_H-M   'P 1'
#
loop_
_entity.id
_entity.type
_entity.pdbx_description
1 polymer ?
#
loop_
_entity_poly.entity_id
_entity_poly.type
_entity_poly.pdbx_seq_one_letter_code
_entity_poly.pdbx_strand_id
1 'polypeptide(L)'
;MSCEGLSKLVRRDPELTEWLRAADAEDIRVVTSSVTLVEARDPGIHQAQYDYAVSRVNVVPPDEAVARQASELLATAGLHGHKYALDAIVAATALASPRPTTVLASDPEDLRTLCSREITVVKV
;
A
#
# COMPACT_ATOMS: atom_id res chain seq x y z
N MET A 1 -0.78 -0.37 -1.37
CA MET A 1 -0.20 0.91 -1.80
C MET A 1 0.60 1.48 -0.64
N SER A 2 1.78 2.00 -0.93
CA SER A 2 2.64 2.65 0.08
C SER A 2 2.08 4.01 0.49
N CYS A 3 2.64 4.57 1.56
CA CYS A 3 2.27 5.93 2.02
C CYS A 3 2.50 6.96 0.92
N GLU A 4 3.64 6.89 0.24
CA GLU A 4 3.98 7.81 -0.84
C GLU A 4 3.03 7.66 -2.03
N GLY A 5 2.69 6.43 -2.39
CA GLY A 5 1.72 6.15 -3.44
C GLY A 5 0.36 6.75 -3.12
N LEU A 6 -0.09 6.59 -1.89
CA LEU A 6 -1.37 7.16 -1.46
C LEU A 6 -1.31 8.69 -1.46
N SER A 7 -0.19 9.29 -1.05
CA SER A 7 -0.01 10.74 -1.11
C SER A 7 -0.10 11.26 -2.53
N LYS A 8 0.49 10.55 -3.50
CA LYS A 8 0.36 10.91 -4.93
C LYS A 8 -1.08 10.84 -5.40
N LEU A 9 -1.82 9.83 -4.98
CA LEU A 9 -3.22 9.69 -5.34
C LEU A 9 -4.06 10.85 -4.79
N VAL A 10 -3.80 11.25 -3.55
CA VAL A 10 -4.45 12.40 -2.92
C VAL A 10 -4.19 13.68 -3.72
N ARG A 11 -2.98 13.83 -4.27
CA ARG A 11 -2.60 14.97 -5.11
C ARG A 11 -3.08 14.85 -6.56
N ARG A 12 -3.85 13.81 -6.88
CA ARG A 12 -4.43 13.58 -8.20
C ARG A 12 -3.39 13.39 -9.30
N ASP A 13 -2.33 12.60 -9.01
CA ASP A 13 -1.36 12.23 -10.03
C ASP A 13 -2.08 11.56 -11.21
N PRO A 14 -1.95 12.09 -12.46
CA PRO A 14 -2.70 11.57 -13.61
C PRO A 14 -2.33 10.14 -13.98
N GLU A 15 -1.06 9.80 -13.93
CA GLU A 15 -0.58 8.46 -14.26
C GLU A 15 -1.13 7.43 -13.28
N LEU A 16 -1.09 7.74 -12.00
CA LEU A 16 -1.61 6.85 -10.96
C LEU A 16 -3.13 6.70 -11.06
N THR A 17 -3.84 7.78 -11.32
CA THR A 17 -5.30 7.75 -11.50
C THR A 17 -5.69 6.85 -12.67
N GLU A 18 -4.97 6.94 -13.78
CA GLU A 18 -5.21 6.10 -14.95
C GLU A 18 -4.90 4.64 -14.66
N TRP A 19 -3.82 4.38 -13.92
CA TRP A 19 -3.45 3.03 -13.51
C TRP A 19 -4.55 2.38 -12.67
N LEU A 20 -5.11 3.12 -11.72
CA LEU A 20 -6.20 2.62 -10.87
C LEU A 20 -7.47 2.34 -11.68
N ARG A 21 -7.75 3.17 -12.67
CA ARG A 21 -8.90 2.93 -13.56
C ARG A 21 -8.73 1.64 -14.34
N ALA A 22 -7.53 1.39 -14.87
CA ALA A 22 -7.23 0.16 -15.61
C ALA A 22 -7.32 -1.06 -14.69
N ALA A 23 -6.81 -0.97 -13.48
CA ALA A 23 -6.86 -2.05 -12.50
C ALA A 23 -8.31 -2.41 -12.14
N ASP A 24 -9.16 -1.40 -11.93
CA ASP A 24 -10.57 -1.59 -11.62
C ASP A 24 -11.29 -2.31 -12.77
N ALA A 25 -10.99 -1.94 -14.02
CA ALA A 25 -11.58 -2.57 -15.19
C ALA A 25 -11.19 -4.05 -15.32
N GLU A 26 -10.05 -4.46 -14.78
CA GLU A 26 -9.56 -5.84 -14.82
C GLU A 26 -9.80 -6.61 -13.52
N ASP A 27 -10.55 -6.05 -12.59
CA ASP A 27 -10.80 -6.62 -11.26
C ASP A 27 -9.51 -6.91 -10.48
N ILE A 28 -8.47 -6.10 -10.69
CA ILE A 28 -7.22 -6.19 -9.94
C ILE A 28 -7.38 -5.37 -8.66
N ARG A 29 -7.15 -6.01 -7.51
CA ARG A 29 -7.28 -5.36 -6.21
C ARG A 29 -6.02 -4.55 -5.90
N VAL A 30 -6.20 -3.27 -5.60
CA VAL A 30 -5.13 -2.40 -5.08
C VAL A 30 -5.40 -2.19 -3.60
N VAL A 31 -4.47 -2.64 -2.75
CA VAL A 31 -4.66 -2.61 -1.31
C VAL A 31 -3.67 -1.68 -0.64
N THR A 32 -4.09 -1.13 0.51
CA THR A 32 -3.21 -0.47 1.45
C THR A 32 -3.65 -0.79 2.87
N SER A 33 -2.76 -0.58 3.83
CA SER A 33 -3.13 -0.67 5.23
C SER A 33 -3.72 0.65 5.71
N SER A 34 -4.65 0.60 6.66
CA SER A 34 -5.18 1.81 7.27
C SER A 34 -4.10 2.66 7.94
N VAL A 35 -2.96 2.08 8.32
CA VAL A 35 -1.85 2.85 8.92
C VAL A 35 -1.23 3.84 7.93
N THR A 36 -1.29 3.59 6.63
CA THR A 36 -0.74 4.52 5.62
C THR A 36 -1.56 5.81 5.53
N LEU A 37 -2.81 5.78 5.97
CA LEU A 37 -3.69 6.96 5.96
C LEU A 37 -3.11 8.07 6.84
N VAL A 38 -2.44 7.71 7.92
CA VAL A 38 -1.88 8.67 8.87
C VAL A 38 -0.81 9.53 8.22
N GLU A 39 0.09 8.92 7.45
CA GLU A 39 1.17 9.64 6.78
C GLU A 39 0.72 10.34 5.49
N ALA A 40 -0.31 9.82 4.84
CA ALA A 40 -0.83 10.41 3.61
C ALA A 40 -1.62 11.69 3.85
N ARG A 41 -2.04 11.94 5.07
CA ARG A 41 -2.81 13.13 5.41
C ARG A 41 -1.91 14.36 5.43
N ASP A 42 -2.26 15.35 4.63
CA ASP A 42 -1.57 16.63 4.56
C ASP A 42 -2.57 17.73 4.98
N PRO A 43 -2.23 18.58 5.97
CA PRO A 43 -3.13 19.64 6.41
C PRO A 43 -3.57 20.60 5.30
N GLY A 44 -2.75 20.75 4.25
CA GLY A 44 -3.07 21.62 3.10
C GLY A 44 -4.08 21.05 2.13
N ILE A 45 -4.51 19.79 2.30
CA ILE A 45 -5.40 19.12 1.37
C ILE A 45 -6.82 19.11 1.93
N HIS A 46 -7.81 19.39 1.07
CA HIS A 46 -9.21 19.37 1.45
C HIS A 46 -9.66 17.96 1.82
N GLN A 47 -10.51 17.87 2.84
CA GLN A 47 -11.04 16.59 3.32
C GLN A 47 -11.71 15.78 2.21
N ALA A 48 -12.50 16.45 1.36
CA ALA A 48 -13.18 15.77 0.26
C ALA A 48 -12.21 15.12 -0.73
N GLN A 49 -11.11 15.78 -1.01
CA GLN A 49 -10.07 15.27 -1.91
C GLN A 49 -9.38 14.03 -1.30
N TYR A 50 -9.07 14.10 -0.02
CA TYR A 50 -8.51 12.99 0.72
C TYR A 50 -9.48 11.79 0.74
N ASP A 51 -10.73 12.02 1.11
CA ASP A 51 -11.74 10.97 1.17
C ASP A 51 -11.98 10.31 -0.18
N TYR A 52 -11.96 11.09 -1.26
CA TYR A 52 -12.09 10.55 -2.61
C TYR A 52 -10.93 9.60 -2.93
N ALA A 53 -9.69 10.02 -2.65
CA ALA A 53 -8.52 9.19 -2.88
C ALA A 53 -8.58 7.87 -2.10
N VAL A 54 -8.95 7.95 -0.83
CA VAL A 54 -9.07 6.77 0.04
C VAL A 54 -10.14 5.80 -0.51
N SER A 55 -11.22 6.33 -1.09
CA SER A 55 -12.28 5.51 -1.65
C SER A 55 -11.84 4.70 -2.89
N ARG A 56 -10.73 5.07 -3.52
CA ARG A 56 -10.24 4.42 -4.74
C ARG A 56 -9.37 3.20 -4.48
N VAL A 57 -9.01 2.95 -3.24
CA VAL A 57 -8.18 1.80 -2.85
C VAL A 57 -8.89 0.97 -1.79
N ASN A 58 -8.46 -0.28 -1.65
CA ASN A 58 -8.98 -1.16 -0.60
C ASN A 58 -8.15 -0.95 0.66
N VAL A 59 -8.74 -0.30 1.66
CA VAL A 59 -8.08 -0.02 2.93
C VAL A 59 -8.39 -1.14 3.91
N VAL A 60 -7.36 -1.78 4.42
CA VAL A 60 -7.49 -2.93 5.33
C VAL A 60 -6.84 -2.60 6.67
N PRO A 61 -7.56 -2.71 7.79
CA PRO A 61 -6.96 -2.49 9.10
C PRO A 61 -6.06 -3.67 9.47
N PRO A 62 -4.86 -3.40 10.02
CA PRO A 62 -3.97 -4.48 10.47
C PRO A 62 -4.49 -5.08 11.78
N ASP A 63 -4.71 -6.38 11.78
CA ASP A 63 -5.00 -7.14 13.00
C ASP A 63 -3.72 -7.77 13.56
N GLU A 64 -3.84 -8.56 14.62
CA GLU A 64 -2.68 -9.20 15.23
C GLU A 64 -2.00 -10.16 14.26
N ALA A 65 -2.76 -10.88 13.44
CA ALA A 65 -2.19 -11.82 12.47
C ALA A 65 -1.34 -11.08 11.42
N VAL A 66 -1.82 -9.96 10.91
CA VAL A 66 -1.07 -9.11 9.97
C VAL A 66 0.17 -8.54 10.64
N ALA A 67 0.07 -8.08 11.88
CA ALA A 67 1.21 -7.52 12.62
C ALA A 67 2.29 -8.59 12.85
N ARG A 68 1.92 -9.80 13.20
CA ARG A 68 2.85 -10.92 13.37
C ARG A 68 3.53 -11.28 12.05
N GLN A 69 2.77 -11.34 10.96
CA GLN A 69 3.32 -11.61 9.64
C GLN A 69 4.31 -10.52 9.22
N ALA A 70 3.99 -9.25 9.47
CA ALA A 70 4.90 -8.14 9.17
C ALA A 70 6.22 -8.28 9.94
N SER A 71 6.15 -8.65 11.22
CA SER A 71 7.33 -8.91 12.04
C SER A 71 8.20 -10.02 11.47
N GLU A 72 7.58 -11.12 11.01
CA GLU A 72 8.27 -12.25 10.40
C GLU A 72 8.95 -11.86 9.08
N LEU A 73 8.27 -11.07 8.25
CA LEU A 73 8.82 -10.59 6.99
C LEU A 73 10.08 -9.75 7.22
N LEU A 74 10.05 -8.87 8.22
CA LEU A 74 11.21 -8.05 8.58
C LEU A 74 12.37 -8.91 9.07
N ALA A 75 12.10 -9.88 9.93
CA ALA A 75 13.12 -10.77 10.48
C ALA A 75 13.79 -11.57 9.35
N THR A 76 13.01 -12.14 8.45
CA THR A 76 13.50 -12.92 7.33
C THR A 76 14.35 -12.08 6.37
N ALA A 77 13.97 -10.83 6.14
CA ALA A 77 14.69 -9.92 5.26
C ALA A 77 15.89 -9.24 5.93
N GLY A 78 16.05 -9.39 7.25
CA GLY A 78 17.12 -8.74 7.99
C GLY A 78 16.95 -7.21 8.09
N LEU A 79 15.71 -6.72 8.03
CA LEU A 79 15.40 -5.29 8.08
C LEU A 79 14.94 -4.86 9.47
N HIS A 80 15.25 -3.61 9.82
CA HIS A 80 14.86 -3.05 11.11
C HIS A 80 13.40 -2.58 11.11
N GLY A 81 12.61 -3.04 12.08
CA GLY A 81 11.21 -2.66 12.23
C GLY A 81 11.01 -1.15 12.40
N HIS A 82 11.95 -0.48 13.07
CA HIS A 82 11.87 0.97 13.26
C HIS A 82 11.78 1.73 11.93
N LYS A 83 12.55 1.32 10.94
CA LYS A 83 12.60 2.00 9.64
C LYS A 83 11.57 1.47 8.64
N TYR A 84 11.30 0.17 8.67
CA TYR A 84 10.52 -0.50 7.63
C TYR A 84 9.16 -1.02 8.11
N ALA A 85 8.70 -0.58 9.28
CA ALA A 85 7.45 -1.08 9.86
C ALA A 85 6.25 -0.91 8.93
N LEU A 86 6.08 0.29 8.35
CA LEU A 86 4.94 0.57 7.49
C LEU A 86 4.97 -0.27 6.21
N ASP A 87 6.14 -0.41 5.59
CA ASP A 87 6.29 -1.25 4.40
C ASP A 87 6.00 -2.71 4.72
N ALA A 88 6.43 -3.20 5.87
CA ALA A 88 6.16 -4.56 6.29
C ALA A 88 4.67 -4.80 6.53
N ILE A 89 3.98 -3.83 7.11
CA ILE A 89 2.53 -3.92 7.33
C ILE A 89 1.78 -3.92 5.98
N VAL A 90 2.19 -3.07 5.05
CA VAL A 90 1.61 -3.05 3.70
C VAL A 90 1.83 -4.39 3.00
N ALA A 91 3.05 -4.92 3.06
CA ALA A 91 3.38 -6.22 2.46
C ALA A 91 2.54 -7.35 3.07
N ALA A 92 2.44 -7.41 4.39
CA ALA A 92 1.67 -8.42 5.08
C ALA A 92 0.17 -8.31 4.74
N THR A 93 -0.34 -7.09 4.62
CA THR A 93 -1.73 -6.83 4.22
C THR A 93 -2.00 -7.37 2.82
N ALA A 94 -1.07 -7.10 1.88
CA ALA A 94 -1.20 -7.59 0.51
C ALA A 94 -1.16 -9.12 0.45
N LEU A 95 -0.25 -9.74 1.20
CA LEU A 95 -0.14 -11.21 1.25
C LEU A 95 -1.38 -11.88 1.83
N ALA A 96 -2.08 -11.20 2.74
CA ALA A 96 -3.32 -11.70 3.34
C ALA A 96 -4.56 -11.42 2.48
N SER A 97 -4.44 -10.63 1.43
CA SER A 97 -5.57 -10.21 0.59
C SER A 97 -5.87 -11.24 -0.51
N PRO A 98 -7.13 -11.35 -0.97
CA PRO A 98 -7.47 -12.21 -2.10
C PRO A 98 -6.70 -11.84 -3.37
N ARG A 99 -6.31 -12.84 -4.15
CA ARG A 99 -5.63 -12.63 -5.43
C ARG A 99 -6.64 -12.38 -6.56
N PRO A 100 -6.31 -11.62 -7.60
CA PRO A 100 -5.04 -10.93 -7.80
C PRO A 100 -4.94 -9.65 -6.96
N THR A 101 -3.76 -9.39 -6.41
CA THR A 101 -3.49 -8.22 -5.59
C THR A 101 -2.22 -7.54 -6.06
N THR A 102 -2.25 -6.21 -6.15
CA THR A 102 -1.11 -5.39 -6.55
C THR A 102 -0.86 -4.31 -5.52
N VAL A 103 0.41 -4.01 -5.26
CA VAL A 103 0.84 -2.89 -4.43
C VAL A 103 1.52 -1.86 -5.32
N LEU A 104 1.10 -0.62 -5.21
CA LEU A 104 1.71 0.51 -5.93
C LEU A 104 2.60 1.28 -4.97
N ALA A 105 3.82 1.56 -5.38
CA ALA A 105 4.82 2.19 -4.53
C ALA A 105 5.72 3.13 -5.33
N SER A 106 6.14 4.24 -4.70
CA SER A 106 7.11 5.15 -5.30
C SER A 106 8.53 4.59 -5.22
N ASP A 107 8.83 3.87 -4.15
CA ASP A 107 10.09 3.16 -3.96
C ASP A 107 9.79 1.68 -3.73
N PRO A 108 9.69 0.88 -4.79
CA PRO A 108 9.19 -0.49 -4.70
C PRO A 108 10.20 -1.51 -4.20
N GLU A 109 11.49 -1.18 -4.09
CA GLU A 109 12.52 -2.17 -3.77
C GLU A 109 12.30 -2.86 -2.43
N ASP A 110 12.02 -2.09 -1.37
CA ASP A 110 11.80 -2.65 -0.03
C ASP A 110 10.55 -3.53 -0.01
N LEU A 111 9.50 -3.10 -0.68
CA LEU A 111 8.27 -3.88 -0.78
C LEU A 111 8.49 -5.17 -1.57
N ARG A 112 9.28 -5.13 -2.64
CA ARG A 112 9.63 -6.34 -3.40
C ARG A 112 10.43 -7.33 -2.58
N THR A 113 11.30 -6.82 -1.71
CA THR A 113 12.07 -7.66 -0.78
C THR A 113 11.17 -8.33 0.24
N LEU A 114 10.16 -7.61 0.74
CA LEU A 114 9.24 -8.10 1.77
C LEU A 114 8.12 -8.97 1.19
N CYS A 115 7.58 -8.61 0.03
CA CYS A 115 6.56 -9.39 -0.64
C CYS A 115 7.18 -10.59 -1.36
N SER A 116 6.50 -11.72 -1.34
CA SER A 116 6.87 -12.86 -2.16
C SER A 116 6.51 -12.57 -3.63
N ARG A 117 6.88 -13.51 -4.53
CA ARG A 117 6.49 -13.41 -5.95
C ARG A 117 4.98 -13.50 -6.17
N GLU A 118 4.22 -13.82 -5.13
CA GLU A 118 2.77 -13.90 -5.19
C GLU A 118 2.11 -12.54 -5.35
N ILE A 119 2.80 -11.47 -4.98
CA ILE A 119 2.28 -10.11 -5.04
C ILE A 119 3.07 -9.30 -6.05
N THR A 120 2.36 -8.65 -6.96
CA THR A 120 2.97 -7.73 -7.92
C THR A 120 3.16 -6.37 -7.25
N VAL A 121 4.38 -5.85 -7.30
CA VAL A 121 4.71 -4.51 -6.80
C VAL A 121 5.09 -3.66 -8.00
N VAL A 122 4.37 -2.57 -8.21
CA VAL A 122 4.54 -1.68 -9.37
C VAL A 122 4.98 -0.31 -8.91
N LYS A 123 5.98 0.25 -9.57
CA LYS A 123 6.45 1.61 -9.30
C LYS A 123 5.48 2.64 -9.91
N VAL A 124 5.15 3.64 -9.13
CA VAL A 124 4.31 4.78 -9.54
C VAL A 124 4.96 6.14 -9.29
#